data_93e89728557d8804dcdd49d8330a1613
#
_entry.id   93e89728557d8804dcdd49d8330a1613
#
_cell.length_a   1.000
_cell.length_b   1.000
_cell.length_c   1.000
_cell.angle_alpha   90.00
_cell.angle_beta   90.00
_cell.angle_gamma   90.00
#
_symmetry.space_group_name_H-M   'P 1'
#
loop_
_entity.id
_entity.type
_entity.pdbx_description
1 polymer ?
#
loop_
_entity_poly.entity_id
_entity_poly.type
_entity_poly.pdbx_seq_one_letter_code
_entity_poly.pdbx_strand_id
1 'polypeptide(L)'
;LLNDKSDFVLDYLFVDEAHKMTGRNSRAPFYYSVIDELTRKNNRPHFIFASPSIPNPQEYLRLLASGEYNQQNAVASSFSPVAQFKFLVNLKTRQIYIYNDHLKTPEYICSINSSPDDGVIPLMGLMYKERRGISSRMIAYFNSKDKAINAALAFAKIKRQIDGDNAPQPTPELVELARDVRNQVHRDYFLASLLEQGIAYHIGYLPSAIRMQIEKLFK
;
A
#
# COMPACT_ATOMS: atom_id res chain seq x y z
N LEU A 1 10.46 0.56 28.67
CA LEU A 1 11.54 -0.37 28.28
C LEU A 1 12.92 0.29 28.27
N LEU A 2 13.06 1.54 27.81
CA LEU A 2 14.34 2.25 27.78
C LEU A 2 14.74 2.77 29.16
N ASN A 3 13.78 3.07 30.03
CA ASN A 3 14.02 3.56 31.39
C ASN A 3 14.32 2.43 32.41
N ASP A 4 13.92 1.19 32.13
CA ASP A 4 14.05 0.08 33.07
C ASP A 4 15.42 -0.65 32.99
N LYS A 5 16.25 -0.32 32.00
CA LYS A 5 17.57 -0.93 31.80
C LYS A 5 18.63 0.14 31.63
N SER A 6 19.24 0.57 32.73
CA SER A 6 20.35 1.53 32.74
C SER A 6 21.55 1.10 31.88
N ASP A 7 21.71 -0.20 31.68
CA ASP A 7 22.87 -0.81 31.00
C ASP A 7 22.60 -1.17 29.53
N PHE A 8 21.43 -0.77 28.99
CA PHE A 8 21.14 -1.01 27.59
C PHE A 8 21.95 -0.09 26.68
N VAL A 9 22.93 -0.66 25.98
CA VAL A 9 23.76 0.01 24.98
C VAL A 9 23.19 -0.31 23.61
N LEU A 10 22.96 0.70 22.81
CA LEU A 10 22.49 0.60 21.43
C LEU A 10 23.52 1.27 20.52
N ASP A 11 24.12 0.50 19.62
CA ASP A 11 25.12 1.03 18.68
C ASP A 11 24.47 1.72 17.48
N TYR A 12 23.36 1.15 16.98
CA TYR A 12 22.65 1.67 15.82
C TYR A 12 21.14 1.70 16.07
N LEU A 13 20.51 2.80 15.66
CA LEU A 13 19.05 2.91 15.55
C LEU A 13 18.66 3.12 14.08
N PHE A 14 17.95 2.15 13.51
CA PHE A 14 17.42 2.24 12.17
C PHE A 14 15.96 2.68 12.21
N VAL A 15 15.64 3.84 11.61
CA VAL A 15 14.29 4.39 11.52
C VAL A 15 13.79 4.23 10.10
N ASP A 16 13.02 3.18 9.87
CA ASP A 16 12.37 2.95 8.58
C ASP A 16 11.11 3.83 8.43
N GLU A 17 10.77 4.15 7.19
CA GLU A 17 9.63 5.03 6.88
C GLU A 17 9.70 6.39 7.62
N ALA A 18 10.89 6.97 7.70
CA ALA A 18 11.17 8.18 8.48
C ALA A 18 10.28 9.38 8.10
N HIS A 19 9.71 9.40 6.87
CA HIS A 19 8.74 10.45 6.48
C HIS A 19 7.50 10.50 7.39
N LYS A 20 7.18 9.43 8.12
CA LYS A 20 6.08 9.40 9.09
C LYS A 20 6.33 10.29 10.31
N MET A 21 7.56 10.71 10.54
CA MET A 21 7.91 11.63 11.61
C MET A 21 7.49 13.09 11.31
N THR A 22 7.43 13.48 10.04
CA THR A 22 7.21 14.87 9.63
C THR A 22 5.74 15.23 9.35
N GLY A 23 4.83 14.26 9.34
CA GLY A 23 3.43 14.47 9.04
C GLY A 23 2.56 14.75 10.28
N ARG A 24 1.29 15.10 10.05
CA ARG A 24 0.23 15.13 11.08
C ARG A 24 -0.13 13.72 11.57
N ASN A 25 0.88 12.87 11.74
CA ASN A 25 0.70 11.49 12.18
C ASN A 25 0.64 11.48 13.71
N SER A 26 -0.37 10.82 14.28
CA SER A 26 -0.52 10.66 15.72
C SER A 26 0.66 9.94 16.40
N ARG A 27 1.51 9.26 15.62
CA ARG A 27 2.72 8.58 16.10
C ARG A 27 3.96 9.45 16.07
N ALA A 28 3.95 10.61 15.42
CA ALA A 28 5.12 11.48 15.32
C ALA A 28 5.73 11.85 16.69
N PRO A 29 4.95 12.22 17.72
CA PRO A 29 5.48 12.52 19.05
C PRO A 29 6.27 11.37 19.67
N PHE A 30 5.86 10.13 19.42
CA PHE A 30 6.56 8.95 19.93
C PHE A 30 7.97 8.82 19.31
N TYR A 31 8.12 9.03 18.01
CA TYR A 31 9.44 9.02 17.35
C TYR A 31 10.37 10.10 17.92
N TYR A 32 9.86 11.32 18.08
CA TYR A 32 10.63 12.43 18.66
C TYR A 32 11.06 12.13 20.10
N SER A 33 10.18 11.61 20.93
CA SER A 33 10.49 11.24 22.31
C SER A 33 11.61 10.19 22.39
N VAL A 34 11.55 9.15 21.56
CA VAL A 34 12.58 8.10 21.54
C VAL A 34 13.94 8.65 21.06
N ILE A 35 13.93 9.47 20.01
CA ILE A 35 15.16 10.07 19.49
C ILE A 35 15.78 11.01 20.53
N ASP A 36 14.99 11.87 21.16
CA ASP A 36 15.45 12.82 22.17
C ASP A 36 16.04 12.10 23.39
N GLU A 37 15.39 11.03 23.85
CA GLU A 37 15.90 10.21 24.94
C GLU A 37 17.24 9.55 24.61
N LEU A 38 17.37 8.98 23.41
CA LEU A 38 18.60 8.32 22.98
C LEU A 38 19.75 9.32 22.69
N THR A 39 19.44 10.53 22.24
CA THR A 39 20.45 11.56 21.99
C THR A 39 21.04 12.13 23.27
N ARG A 40 20.32 12.04 24.39
CA ARG A 40 20.79 12.50 25.71
C ARG A 40 21.69 11.48 26.44
N LYS A 41 21.77 10.24 25.94
CA LYS A 41 22.64 9.22 26.55
C LYS A 41 24.11 9.48 26.27
N ASN A 42 24.98 9.13 27.21
CA ASN A 42 26.43 9.23 27.05
C ASN A 42 26.93 8.36 25.88
N ASN A 43 26.36 7.14 25.74
CA ASN A 43 26.60 6.24 24.61
C ASN A 43 25.48 6.41 23.58
N ARG A 44 25.59 7.43 22.79
CA ARG A 44 24.64 7.83 21.76
C ARG A 44 24.73 6.88 20.55
N PRO A 45 23.63 6.26 20.10
CA PRO A 45 23.66 5.38 18.94
C PRO A 45 23.89 6.15 17.63
N HIS A 46 24.36 5.46 16.62
CA HIS A 46 24.32 5.96 15.24
C HIS A 46 22.88 5.85 14.71
N PHE A 47 22.35 6.96 14.21
CA PHE A 47 20.99 7.01 13.66
C PHE A 47 21.03 6.86 12.14
N ILE A 48 20.22 5.95 11.61
CA ILE A 48 20.04 5.74 10.18
C ILE A 48 18.55 5.94 9.86
N PHE A 49 18.24 6.96 9.07
CA PHE A 49 16.88 7.23 8.61
C PHE A 49 16.72 6.76 7.17
N ALA A 50 15.74 5.87 6.93
CA ALA A 50 15.38 5.40 5.60
C ALA A 50 13.95 5.81 5.25
N SER A 51 13.75 6.26 4.02
CA SER A 51 12.43 6.59 3.52
C SER A 51 12.40 6.64 1.99
N PRO A 52 11.33 6.17 1.35
CA PRO A 52 11.18 6.27 -0.10
C PRO A 52 10.93 7.71 -0.58
N SER A 53 10.55 8.63 0.31
CA SER A 53 10.17 10.00 -0.04
C SER A 53 10.49 10.97 1.08
N ILE A 54 11.73 11.43 1.12
CA ILE A 54 12.16 12.53 1.99
C ILE A 54 12.63 13.68 1.08
N PRO A 55 11.87 14.77 0.95
CA PRO A 55 12.27 15.90 0.10
C PRO A 55 13.53 16.61 0.63
N ASN A 56 13.71 16.66 1.96
CA ASN A 56 14.84 17.32 2.60
C ASN A 56 15.47 16.40 3.66
N PRO A 57 16.33 15.46 3.27
CA PRO A 57 16.95 14.51 4.23
C PRO A 57 17.79 15.21 5.31
N GLN A 58 18.31 16.40 5.03
CA GLN A 58 19.10 17.19 5.98
C GLN A 58 18.31 17.60 7.24
N GLU A 59 16.98 17.74 7.14
CA GLU A 59 16.15 18.10 8.29
C GLU A 59 16.13 17.01 9.36
N TYR A 60 16.29 15.74 8.97
CA TYR A 60 16.41 14.65 9.95
C TYR A 60 17.75 14.68 10.69
N LEU A 61 18.79 15.10 10.00
CA LEU A 61 20.10 15.26 10.63
C LEU A 61 20.10 16.42 11.65
N ARG A 62 19.30 17.48 11.41
CA ARG A 62 19.12 18.57 12.37
C ARG A 62 18.45 18.15 13.67
N LEU A 63 17.58 17.13 13.63
CA LEU A 63 16.95 16.58 14.85
C LEU A 63 17.98 15.94 15.79
N LEU A 64 19.11 15.50 15.25
CA LEU A 64 20.18 14.85 16.01
C LEU A 64 21.28 15.80 16.41
N ALA A 65 21.36 16.97 15.80
CA ALA A 65 22.53 17.80 15.86
C ALA A 65 22.49 18.76 17.06
N SER A 66 23.34 18.49 17.99
CA SER A 66 23.97 19.50 18.83
C SER A 66 25.24 20.09 18.18
N GLY A 67 25.45 19.91 16.86
CA GLY A 67 26.68 20.31 16.18
C GLY A 67 26.57 20.31 14.65
N GLU A 68 27.68 20.52 13.99
CA GLU A 68 27.79 20.57 12.52
C GLU A 68 27.37 19.24 11.90
N TYR A 69 26.36 19.28 11.01
CA TYR A 69 26.02 18.12 10.18
C TYR A 69 26.74 18.22 8.83
N ASN A 70 27.24 17.10 8.34
CA ASN A 70 27.87 17.03 7.04
C ASN A 70 26.86 16.56 5.98
N GLN A 71 26.73 17.29 4.88
CA GLN A 71 25.85 16.91 3.75
C GLN A 71 26.19 15.55 3.13
N GLN A 72 27.42 15.08 3.34
CA GLN A 72 27.88 13.76 2.87
C GLN A 72 27.14 12.57 3.54
N ASN A 73 26.42 12.80 4.63
CA ASN A 73 25.71 11.76 5.36
C ASN A 73 24.29 11.49 4.80
N ALA A 74 23.88 12.18 3.75
CA ALA A 74 22.61 11.96 3.08
C ALA A 74 22.82 11.35 1.69
N VAL A 75 22.33 10.13 1.49
CA VAL A 75 22.36 9.45 0.21
C VAL A 75 20.94 9.44 -0.37
N ALA A 76 20.77 10.04 -1.54
CA ALA A 76 19.52 10.01 -2.28
C ALA A 76 19.74 9.32 -3.64
N SER A 77 18.85 8.42 -4.00
CA SER A 77 18.84 7.78 -5.31
C SER A 77 17.49 8.08 -5.99
N SER A 78 17.56 8.58 -7.21
CA SER A 78 16.39 8.71 -8.10
C SER A 78 16.10 7.42 -8.87
N PHE A 79 16.96 6.43 -8.74
CA PHE A 79 16.82 5.16 -9.42
C PHE A 79 15.87 4.25 -8.67
N SER A 80 14.77 3.83 -9.33
CA SER A 80 13.90 2.77 -8.84
C SER A 80 14.34 1.43 -9.44
N PRO A 81 14.57 0.38 -8.62
CA PRO A 81 14.92 -0.95 -9.13
C PRO A 81 13.75 -1.61 -9.89
N VAL A 82 12.56 -1.03 -9.81
CA VAL A 82 11.35 -1.50 -10.50
C VAL A 82 10.84 -0.39 -11.41
N ALA A 83 10.65 -0.70 -12.68
CA ALA A 83 9.99 0.21 -13.61
C ALA A 83 8.51 0.36 -13.22
N GLN A 84 8.10 1.58 -12.91
CA GLN A 84 6.73 1.92 -12.57
C GLN A 84 6.18 2.87 -13.64
N PHE A 85 5.07 2.48 -14.24
CA PHE A 85 4.29 3.38 -15.09
C PHE A 85 3.16 3.98 -14.26
N LYS A 86 3.16 5.29 -14.09
CA LYS A 86 2.15 6.02 -13.32
C LYS A 86 1.14 6.65 -14.27
N PHE A 87 -0.10 6.24 -14.16
CA PHE A 87 -1.19 6.81 -14.93
C PHE A 87 -2.12 7.62 -14.04
N LEU A 88 -2.50 8.80 -14.52
CA LEU A 88 -3.54 9.63 -13.92
C LEU A 88 -4.80 9.49 -14.78
N VAL A 89 -5.89 9.08 -14.15
CA VAL A 89 -7.18 8.93 -14.82
C VAL A 89 -8.13 10.00 -14.28
N ASN A 90 -8.54 10.92 -15.12
CA ASN A 90 -9.59 11.87 -14.79
C ASN A 90 -10.95 11.23 -15.11
N LEU A 91 -11.66 10.80 -14.08
CA LEU A 91 -12.95 10.13 -14.23
C LEU A 91 -14.06 11.05 -14.80
N LYS A 92 -13.94 12.37 -14.63
CA LYS A 92 -14.91 13.33 -15.17
C LYS A 92 -14.71 13.56 -16.66
N THR A 93 -13.48 13.81 -17.08
CA THR A 93 -13.13 14.06 -18.49
C THR A 93 -12.81 12.80 -19.26
N ARG A 94 -12.66 11.66 -18.58
CA ARG A 94 -12.29 10.34 -19.11
C ARG A 94 -10.96 10.33 -19.85
N GLN A 95 -10.07 11.20 -19.44
CA GLN A 95 -8.75 11.32 -20.01
C GLN A 95 -7.74 10.56 -19.18
N ILE A 96 -6.83 9.87 -19.84
CA ILE A 96 -5.69 9.19 -19.25
C ILE A 96 -4.43 9.95 -19.59
N TYR A 97 -3.62 10.15 -18.58
CA TYR A 97 -2.31 10.79 -18.67
C TYR A 97 -1.27 9.83 -18.11
N ILE A 98 -0.10 9.78 -18.71
CA ILE A 98 1.09 9.19 -18.10
C ILE A 98 1.81 10.28 -17.30
N TYR A 99 2.23 9.95 -16.09
CA TYR A 99 3.03 10.86 -15.28
C TYR A 99 4.50 10.64 -15.58
N ASN A 100 5.16 11.67 -16.09
CA ASN A 100 6.59 11.66 -16.36
C ASN A 100 7.33 12.10 -15.08
N ASP A 101 8.01 11.14 -14.43
CA ASP A 101 8.73 11.39 -13.18
C ASP A 101 9.93 12.35 -13.35
N HIS A 102 10.50 12.45 -14.55
CA HIS A 102 11.62 13.36 -14.84
C HIS A 102 11.14 14.79 -15.03
N LEU A 103 10.11 14.96 -15.85
CA LEU A 103 9.54 16.30 -16.11
C LEU A 103 8.57 16.75 -15.03
N LYS A 104 8.14 15.83 -14.16
CA LYS A 104 7.13 16.05 -13.09
C LYS A 104 5.81 16.62 -13.63
N THR A 105 5.48 16.26 -14.85
CA THR A 105 4.28 16.71 -15.57
C THR A 105 3.48 15.54 -16.09
N PRO A 106 2.13 15.62 -16.09
CA PRO A 106 1.30 14.64 -16.76
C PRO A 106 1.23 14.94 -18.27
N GLU A 107 1.41 13.90 -19.09
CA GLU A 107 1.26 13.94 -20.55
C GLU A 107 0.01 13.17 -20.95
N TYR A 108 -0.83 13.79 -21.78
CA TYR A 108 -2.06 13.16 -22.27
C TYR A 108 -1.75 11.96 -23.17
N ILE A 109 -2.45 10.85 -22.97
CA ILE A 109 -2.33 9.65 -23.82
C ILE A 109 -3.58 9.43 -24.66
N CYS A 110 -4.73 9.27 -24.01
CA CYS A 110 -5.98 8.92 -24.68
C CYS A 110 -7.19 9.25 -23.81
N SER A 111 -8.36 9.10 -24.41
CA SER A 111 -9.65 9.13 -23.70
C SER A 111 -10.28 7.75 -23.64
N ILE A 112 -10.98 7.45 -22.56
CA ILE A 112 -11.71 6.20 -22.35
C ILE A 112 -13.16 6.39 -22.83
N ASN A 113 -13.63 5.50 -23.69
CA ASN A 113 -15.04 5.44 -24.09
C ASN A 113 -15.86 4.64 -23.06
N SER A 114 -16.14 5.24 -21.91
CA SER A 114 -17.00 4.66 -20.89
C SER A 114 -18.07 5.65 -20.43
N SER A 115 -19.12 5.20 -19.75
CA SER A 115 -20.16 6.10 -19.27
C SER A 115 -19.67 7.00 -18.11
N PRO A 116 -20.14 8.27 -17.99
CA PRO A 116 -19.66 9.19 -16.95
C PRO A 116 -19.92 8.74 -15.51
N ASP A 117 -21.01 7.99 -15.31
CA ASP A 117 -21.49 7.60 -13.99
C ASP A 117 -20.71 6.44 -13.36
N ASP A 118 -19.74 5.90 -14.08
CA ASP A 118 -19.21 4.59 -13.80
C ASP A 118 -18.05 4.55 -12.79
N GLY A 119 -17.44 5.67 -12.45
CA GLY A 119 -16.37 5.71 -11.44
C GLY A 119 -15.18 4.78 -11.75
N VAL A 120 -14.52 4.29 -10.70
CA VAL A 120 -13.33 3.44 -10.81
C VAL A 120 -13.65 1.97 -11.14
N ILE A 121 -14.86 1.48 -10.77
CA ILE A 121 -15.20 0.06 -10.87
C ILE A 121 -15.33 -0.42 -12.33
N PRO A 122 -15.98 0.29 -13.24
CA PRO A 122 -16.00 -0.05 -14.66
C PRO A 122 -14.60 0.00 -15.29
N LEU A 123 -13.74 0.93 -14.87
CA LEU A 123 -12.35 0.94 -15.30
C LEU A 123 -11.62 -0.35 -14.91
N MET A 124 -11.85 -0.82 -13.67
CA MET A 124 -11.32 -2.12 -13.22
C MET A 124 -11.87 -3.27 -14.08
N GLY A 125 -13.14 -3.23 -14.42
CA GLY A 125 -13.79 -4.21 -15.32
C GLY A 125 -13.15 -4.22 -16.71
N LEU A 126 -12.91 -3.05 -17.28
CA LEU A 126 -12.25 -2.90 -18.57
C LEU A 126 -10.82 -3.47 -18.53
N MET A 127 -10.04 -3.12 -17.50
CA MET A 127 -8.69 -3.65 -17.30
C MET A 127 -8.69 -5.18 -17.15
N TYR A 128 -9.67 -5.72 -16.46
CA TYR A 128 -9.84 -7.16 -16.30
C TYR A 128 -10.14 -7.84 -17.65
N LYS A 129 -11.07 -7.28 -18.42
CA LYS A 129 -11.45 -7.80 -19.74
C LYS A 129 -10.27 -7.86 -20.69
N GLU A 130 -9.49 -6.78 -20.77
CA GLU A 130 -8.34 -6.69 -21.68
C GLU A 130 -7.17 -7.60 -21.27
N ARG A 131 -7.13 -8.01 -20.01
CA ARG A 131 -6.09 -8.89 -19.47
C ARG A 131 -6.53 -10.33 -19.24
N ARG A 132 -7.73 -10.70 -19.69
CA ARG A 132 -8.25 -12.05 -19.54
C ARG A 132 -7.31 -13.06 -20.22
N GLY A 133 -6.93 -14.09 -19.45
CA GLY A 133 -5.97 -15.11 -19.92
C GLY A 133 -4.50 -14.75 -19.69
N ILE A 134 -4.18 -13.53 -19.23
CA ILE A 134 -2.84 -13.15 -18.80
C ILE A 134 -2.77 -13.30 -17.28
N SER A 135 -1.73 -13.97 -16.76
CA SER A 135 -1.47 -14.02 -15.32
C SER A 135 -1.12 -12.63 -14.80
N SER A 136 -2.13 -11.85 -14.46
CA SER A 136 -1.96 -10.51 -13.89
C SER A 136 -2.82 -10.35 -12.66
N ARG A 137 -2.26 -9.66 -11.67
CA ARG A 137 -2.93 -9.37 -10.40
C ARG A 137 -3.19 -7.88 -10.33
N MET A 138 -4.32 -7.49 -9.75
CA MET A 138 -4.71 -6.09 -9.60
C MET A 138 -4.96 -5.78 -8.14
N ILE A 139 -4.38 -4.69 -7.66
CA ILE A 139 -4.67 -4.12 -6.35
C ILE A 139 -5.36 -2.77 -6.54
N ALA A 140 -6.47 -2.58 -5.86
CA ALA A 140 -7.16 -1.30 -5.80
C ALA A 140 -7.20 -0.79 -4.35
N TYR A 141 -6.76 0.44 -4.12
CA TYR A 141 -6.74 1.07 -2.82
C TYR A 141 -7.91 2.04 -2.66
N PHE A 142 -8.59 1.94 -1.53
CA PHE A 142 -9.70 2.81 -1.16
C PHE A 142 -9.42 3.48 0.18
N ASN A 143 -9.90 4.68 0.36
CA ASN A 143 -9.69 5.48 1.57
C ASN A 143 -10.60 5.09 2.75
N SER A 144 -11.50 4.13 2.57
CA SER A 144 -12.31 3.58 3.65
C SER A 144 -12.59 2.09 3.44
N LYS A 145 -12.89 1.40 4.54
CA LYS A 145 -13.21 -0.04 4.55
C LYS A 145 -14.48 -0.33 3.77
N ASP A 146 -15.52 0.49 3.99
CA ASP A 146 -16.81 0.32 3.32
C ASP A 146 -16.70 0.51 1.80
N LYS A 147 -15.88 1.48 1.37
CA LYS A 147 -15.61 1.65 -0.06
C LYS A 147 -14.86 0.45 -0.65
N ALA A 148 -13.89 -0.11 0.08
CA ALA A 148 -13.17 -1.30 -0.39
C ALA A 148 -14.10 -2.51 -0.52
N ILE A 149 -14.96 -2.74 0.46
CA ILE A 149 -15.94 -3.83 0.46
C ILE A 149 -16.95 -3.64 -0.69
N ASN A 150 -17.55 -2.45 -0.79
CA ASN A 150 -18.53 -2.15 -1.82
C ASN A 150 -17.92 -2.24 -3.22
N ALA A 151 -16.68 -1.80 -3.39
CA ALA A 151 -15.95 -1.94 -4.64
C ALA A 151 -15.71 -3.41 -5.02
N ALA A 152 -15.33 -4.27 -4.08
CA ALA A 152 -15.17 -5.70 -4.31
C ALA A 152 -16.48 -6.37 -4.74
N LEU A 153 -17.59 -6.04 -4.07
CA LEU A 153 -18.92 -6.56 -4.41
C LEU A 153 -19.41 -6.07 -5.79
N ALA A 154 -19.18 -4.79 -6.09
CA ALA A 154 -19.56 -4.21 -7.39
C ALA A 154 -18.69 -4.80 -8.51
N PHE A 155 -17.39 -4.94 -8.29
CA PHE A 155 -16.49 -5.56 -9.27
C PHE A 155 -16.84 -7.03 -9.51
N ALA A 156 -17.25 -7.79 -8.49
CA ALA A 156 -17.70 -9.18 -8.65
C ALA A 156 -18.89 -9.31 -9.59
N LYS A 157 -19.81 -8.34 -9.60
CA LYS A 157 -20.94 -8.31 -10.54
C LYS A 157 -20.45 -8.10 -11.98
N ILE A 158 -19.56 -7.13 -12.19
CA ILE A 158 -18.97 -6.84 -13.50
C ILE A 158 -18.15 -8.03 -14.00
N LYS A 159 -17.32 -8.62 -13.13
CA LYS A 159 -16.52 -9.79 -13.46
C LYS A 159 -17.38 -10.95 -13.94
N ARG A 160 -18.47 -11.26 -13.24
CA ARG A 160 -19.43 -12.30 -13.68
C ARG A 160 -20.04 -12.01 -15.03
N GLN A 161 -20.37 -10.76 -15.33
CA GLN A 161 -20.90 -10.38 -16.66
C GLN A 161 -19.85 -10.56 -17.77
N ILE A 162 -18.58 -10.26 -17.47
CA ILE A 162 -17.47 -10.44 -18.43
C ILE A 162 -17.16 -11.92 -18.65
N ASP A 163 -17.15 -12.70 -17.59
CA ASP A 163 -16.77 -14.13 -17.65
C ASP A 163 -17.89 -14.99 -18.24
N GLY A 164 -19.15 -14.66 -17.95
CA GLY A 164 -20.31 -15.46 -18.38
C GLY A 164 -20.16 -16.92 -17.97
N ASP A 165 -20.48 -17.81 -18.90
CA ASP A 165 -20.38 -19.28 -18.71
C ASP A 165 -18.92 -19.78 -18.67
N ASN A 166 -17.96 -18.95 -19.08
CA ASN A 166 -16.52 -19.26 -19.08
C ASN A 166 -15.80 -18.74 -17.84
N ALA A 167 -16.48 -18.60 -16.72
CA ALA A 167 -15.84 -18.17 -15.48
C ALA A 167 -14.74 -19.13 -15.06
N PRO A 168 -13.53 -18.66 -14.77
CA PRO A 168 -12.44 -19.53 -14.31
C PRO A 168 -12.83 -20.17 -12.99
N GLN A 169 -12.53 -21.47 -12.88
CA GLN A 169 -12.73 -22.20 -11.62
C GLN A 169 -11.79 -21.66 -10.55
N PRO A 170 -12.24 -21.54 -9.30
CA PRO A 170 -11.36 -21.16 -8.20
C PRO A 170 -10.26 -22.18 -7.99
N THR A 171 -9.06 -21.72 -7.66
CA THR A 171 -7.97 -22.63 -7.30
C THR A 171 -8.25 -23.33 -5.97
N PRO A 172 -7.65 -24.51 -5.72
CA PRO A 172 -7.83 -25.22 -4.44
C PRO A 172 -7.55 -24.35 -3.22
N GLU A 173 -6.53 -23.49 -3.30
CA GLU A 173 -6.14 -22.57 -2.22
C GLU A 173 -7.21 -21.52 -1.95
N LEU A 174 -7.87 -21.00 -2.99
CA LEU A 174 -8.97 -20.04 -2.84
C LEU A 174 -10.21 -20.71 -2.22
N VAL A 175 -10.50 -21.96 -2.58
CA VAL A 175 -11.59 -22.75 -2.00
C VAL A 175 -11.31 -23.02 -0.51
N GLU A 176 -10.07 -23.38 -0.17
CA GLU A 176 -9.67 -23.60 1.22
C GLU A 176 -9.78 -22.31 2.04
N LEU A 177 -9.28 -21.18 1.54
CA LEU A 177 -9.41 -19.89 2.22
C LEU A 177 -10.87 -19.47 2.38
N ALA A 178 -11.73 -19.72 1.39
CA ALA A 178 -13.16 -19.44 1.48
C ALA A 178 -13.83 -20.28 2.58
N ARG A 179 -13.41 -21.54 2.72
CA ARG A 179 -13.86 -22.41 3.84
C ARG A 179 -13.40 -21.89 5.19
N ASP A 180 -12.15 -21.46 5.29
CA ASP A 180 -11.61 -20.86 6.53
C ASP A 180 -12.38 -19.60 6.93
N VAL A 181 -12.72 -18.75 5.97
CA VAL A 181 -13.58 -17.57 6.22
C VAL A 181 -14.94 -17.97 6.76
N ARG A 182 -15.58 -19.00 6.19
CA ARG A 182 -16.88 -19.50 6.68
C ARG A 182 -16.80 -20.04 8.11
N ASN A 183 -15.69 -20.70 8.45
CA ASN A 183 -15.47 -21.30 9.77
C ASN A 183 -15.06 -20.27 10.84
N GLN A 184 -14.19 -19.33 10.50
CA GLN A 184 -13.59 -18.42 11.49
C GLN A 184 -14.33 -17.08 11.62
N VAL A 185 -15.08 -16.66 10.60
CA VAL A 185 -15.83 -15.40 10.61
C VAL A 185 -17.32 -15.68 10.71
N HIS A 186 -17.93 -16.13 9.64
CA HIS A 186 -19.33 -16.52 9.61
C HIS A 186 -19.64 -17.30 8.34
N ARG A 187 -20.54 -18.29 8.44
CA ARG A 187 -20.97 -19.13 7.33
C ARG A 187 -21.41 -18.36 6.09
N ASP A 188 -22.16 -17.27 6.30
CA ASP A 188 -22.73 -16.45 5.21
C ASP A 188 -21.91 -15.18 4.95
N TYR A 189 -20.67 -15.10 5.44
CA TYR A 189 -19.85 -13.92 5.20
C TYR A 189 -19.43 -13.83 3.74
N PHE A 190 -19.82 -12.77 3.08
CA PHE A 190 -19.71 -12.60 1.63
C PHE A 190 -18.29 -12.65 1.07
N LEU A 191 -17.25 -12.44 1.90
CA LEU A 191 -15.86 -12.60 1.48
C LEU A 191 -15.58 -14.01 0.93
N ALA A 192 -16.20 -15.05 1.50
CA ALA A 192 -16.02 -16.42 1.03
C ALA A 192 -16.45 -16.59 -0.44
N SER A 193 -17.59 -16.02 -0.81
CA SER A 193 -18.09 -16.07 -2.20
C SER A 193 -17.28 -15.19 -3.16
N LEU A 194 -16.64 -14.14 -2.68
CA LEU A 194 -15.71 -13.32 -3.45
C LEU A 194 -14.40 -14.07 -3.72
N LEU A 195 -13.87 -14.77 -2.72
CA LEU A 195 -12.66 -15.57 -2.86
C LEU A 195 -12.82 -16.67 -3.92
N GLU A 196 -13.97 -17.32 -3.97
CA GLU A 196 -14.30 -18.31 -5.02
C GLU A 196 -14.35 -17.70 -6.43
N GLN A 197 -14.48 -16.38 -6.54
CA GLN A 197 -14.38 -15.63 -7.79
C GLN A 197 -12.98 -15.02 -8.03
N GLY A 198 -11.99 -15.33 -7.18
CA GLY A 198 -10.65 -14.76 -7.25
C GLY A 198 -10.59 -13.27 -6.85
N ILE A 199 -11.54 -12.82 -6.01
CA ILE A 199 -11.61 -11.46 -5.50
C ILE A 199 -11.44 -11.49 -3.99
N ALA A 200 -10.57 -10.63 -3.46
CA ALA A 200 -10.42 -10.45 -2.03
C ALA A 200 -10.41 -8.96 -1.68
N TYR A 201 -10.71 -8.65 -0.43
CA TYR A 201 -10.41 -7.35 0.17
C TYR A 201 -9.63 -7.56 1.47
N HIS A 202 -8.78 -6.59 1.77
CA HIS A 202 -7.92 -6.61 2.95
C HIS A 202 -8.28 -5.44 3.85
N ILE A 203 -8.86 -5.73 5.01
CA ILE A 203 -9.24 -4.73 6.01
C ILE A 203 -8.80 -5.17 7.40
N GLY A 204 -8.51 -4.20 8.28
CA GLY A 204 -7.95 -4.49 9.60
C GLY A 204 -8.84 -5.30 10.56
N TYR A 205 -10.14 -5.43 10.27
CA TYR A 205 -11.08 -6.20 11.10
C TYR A 205 -11.13 -7.70 10.77
N LEU A 206 -10.55 -8.13 9.67
CA LEU A 206 -10.42 -9.55 9.39
C LEU A 206 -9.44 -10.21 10.38
N PRO A 207 -9.67 -11.46 10.76
CA PRO A 207 -8.71 -12.24 11.53
C PRO A 207 -7.32 -12.23 10.88
N SER A 208 -6.28 -12.15 11.70
CA SER A 208 -4.90 -12.06 11.20
C SER A 208 -4.51 -13.24 10.30
N ALA A 209 -4.97 -14.45 10.62
CA ALA A 209 -4.74 -15.64 9.82
C ALA A 209 -5.31 -15.49 8.40
N ILE A 210 -6.57 -15.01 8.28
CA ILE A 210 -7.22 -14.76 6.98
C ILE A 210 -6.46 -13.69 6.18
N ARG A 211 -6.06 -12.60 6.84
CA ARG A 211 -5.28 -11.53 6.18
C ARG A 211 -3.95 -12.04 5.60
N MET A 212 -3.20 -12.80 6.39
CA MET A 212 -1.93 -13.39 5.96
C MET A 212 -2.10 -14.36 4.78
N GLN A 213 -3.18 -15.15 4.78
CA GLN A 213 -3.48 -16.05 3.66
C GLN A 213 -3.82 -15.28 2.39
N ILE A 214 -4.63 -14.20 2.48
CA ILE A 214 -4.91 -13.30 1.34
C ILE A 214 -3.59 -12.72 0.78
N GLU A 215 -2.71 -12.23 1.65
CA GLU A 215 -1.42 -11.68 1.23
C GLU A 215 -0.51 -12.73 0.58
N LYS A 216 -0.51 -13.95 1.10
CA LYS A 216 0.25 -15.08 0.54
C LYS A 216 -0.23 -15.47 -0.86
N LEU A 217 -1.54 -15.51 -1.08
CA LEU A 217 -2.13 -15.86 -2.37
C LEU A 217 -1.97 -14.74 -3.41
N PHE A 218 -1.74 -13.52 -2.97
CA PHE A 218 -1.48 -12.40 -3.87
C PHE A 218 -0.04 -12.39 -4.39
N LYS A 219 0.92 -12.94 -3.65
CA LYS A 219 2.34 -13.03 -4.06
C LYS A 219 2.53 -14.11 -5.11
#